data_882e1ca697066dd5830d9189758f2e2a
#
_entry.id   882e1ca697066dd5830d9189758f2e2a
#
_cell.length_a   1.000
_cell.length_b   1.000
_cell.length_c   1.000
_cell.angle_alpha   90.00
_cell.angle_beta   90.00
_cell.angle_gamma   90.00
#
_symmetry.space_group_name_H-M   'P 1'
#
loop_
_entity.id
_entity.type
_entity.pdbx_description
1 polymer ?
#
loop_
_entity_poly.entity_id
_entity_poly.type
_entity_poly.pdbx_seq_one_letter_code
_entity_poly.pdbx_strand_id
1 'polypeptide(L)'
;MATLQFLGATGTVTGSKYLLEHEGSRVLIDCGLFQGMKELRQRNWAAPPFDPSSLSRVLLTHAHLDHSGYLPVLYRSGYDGRILATAATRDLCGIVLPDSGHLQEEDARFANRKGFSRHQPALPLYTEEDGRKVVERIDGIGFDEPREIVPGVTATYRAAGHILGAAMIEVRLRSGGGEKVILFSGDLGRPSQPIVPDPERLTPCDHLLLEIGRAHV
;
A
#
# COMPACT_ATOMS: atom_id res chain seq x y z
N MET A 1 -14.99 1.74 -19.29
CA MET A 1 -15.30 0.63 -18.34
C MET A 1 -14.20 0.61 -17.29
N ALA A 2 -14.53 0.45 -16.02
CA ALA A 2 -13.54 0.31 -14.96
C ALA A 2 -13.31 -1.17 -14.64
N THR A 3 -12.07 -1.56 -14.33
CA THR A 3 -11.70 -2.89 -13.84
C THR A 3 -10.95 -2.78 -12.53
N LEU A 4 -11.13 -3.76 -11.66
CA LEU A 4 -10.41 -3.89 -10.39
C LEU A 4 -9.78 -5.27 -10.31
N GLN A 5 -8.46 -5.32 -10.15
CA GLN A 5 -7.69 -6.55 -10.01
C GLN A 5 -7.16 -6.67 -8.58
N PHE A 6 -7.33 -7.84 -7.99
CA PHE A 6 -6.81 -8.19 -6.68
C PHE A 6 -5.45 -8.87 -6.84
N LEU A 7 -4.39 -8.23 -6.40
CA LEU A 7 -3.01 -8.69 -6.57
C LEU A 7 -2.40 -9.23 -5.26
N GLY A 8 -3.10 -9.05 -4.15
CA GLY A 8 -2.74 -9.54 -2.82
C GLY A 8 -3.89 -9.39 -1.83
N ALA A 9 -3.70 -9.83 -0.59
CA ALA A 9 -4.69 -9.85 0.49
C ALA A 9 -6.02 -10.57 0.16
N THR A 10 -6.03 -11.39 -0.88
CA THR A 10 -7.19 -12.20 -1.28
C THR A 10 -6.87 -13.67 -1.05
N GLY A 11 -7.58 -14.31 -0.13
CA GLY A 11 -7.21 -15.65 0.37
C GLY A 11 -5.93 -15.66 1.21
N THR A 12 -5.37 -14.49 1.52
CA THR A 12 -4.21 -14.27 2.40
C THR A 12 -4.45 -13.01 3.23
N VAL A 13 -3.78 -12.90 4.38
CA VAL A 13 -3.95 -11.75 5.31
C VAL A 13 -3.00 -10.60 4.99
N THR A 14 -1.99 -10.80 4.13
CA THR A 14 -0.92 -9.81 3.90
C THR A 14 -0.66 -9.58 2.42
N GLY A 15 0.06 -8.51 2.11
CA GLY A 15 0.44 -8.17 0.74
C GLY A 15 -0.63 -7.40 -0.01
N SER A 16 -1.38 -6.56 0.71
CA SER A 16 -2.48 -5.77 0.16
C SER A 16 -2.06 -4.98 -1.07
N LYS A 17 -2.72 -5.26 -2.21
CA LYS A 17 -2.50 -4.61 -3.51
C LYS A 17 -3.75 -4.73 -4.37
N TYR A 18 -4.30 -3.59 -4.79
CA TYR A 18 -5.45 -3.54 -5.68
C TYR A 18 -5.14 -2.63 -6.86
N LEU A 19 -5.23 -3.15 -8.08
CA LEU A 19 -5.03 -2.37 -9.30
C LEU A 19 -6.38 -1.99 -9.90
N LEU A 20 -6.66 -0.69 -9.89
CA LEU A 20 -7.83 -0.08 -10.49
C LEU A 20 -7.44 0.50 -11.85
N GLU A 21 -8.16 0.09 -12.90
CA GLU A 21 -8.02 0.68 -14.24
C GLU A 21 -9.32 1.41 -14.61
N HIS A 22 -9.20 2.66 -15.04
CA HIS A 22 -10.32 3.49 -15.45
C HIS A 22 -9.89 4.46 -16.56
N GLU A 23 -10.55 4.40 -17.71
CA GLU A 23 -10.33 5.30 -18.87
C GLU A 23 -8.84 5.47 -19.24
N GLY A 24 -8.09 4.37 -19.24
CA GLY A 24 -6.67 4.37 -19.59
C GLY A 24 -5.74 4.75 -18.44
N SER A 25 -6.24 5.21 -17.30
CA SER A 25 -5.47 5.45 -16.09
C SER A 25 -5.39 4.19 -15.23
N ARG A 26 -4.24 3.97 -14.59
CA ARG A 26 -3.97 2.84 -13.70
C ARG A 26 -3.59 3.34 -12.32
N VAL A 27 -4.38 3.01 -11.32
CA VAL A 27 -4.20 3.44 -9.93
C VAL A 27 -4.00 2.20 -9.06
N LEU A 28 -2.89 2.15 -8.33
CA LEU A 28 -2.64 1.09 -7.36
C LEU A 28 -3.08 1.57 -5.97
N ILE A 29 -3.90 0.79 -5.29
CA ILE A 29 -4.27 1.02 -3.90
C ILE A 29 -3.51 0.00 -3.05
N ASP A 30 -2.71 0.50 -2.13
CA ASP A 30 -1.72 -0.21 -1.33
C ASP A 30 -0.66 -0.95 -2.17
N CYS A 31 0.48 -1.21 -1.57
CA CYS A 31 1.60 -1.91 -2.18
C CYS A 31 2.39 -2.65 -1.08
N GLY A 32 1.77 -3.66 -0.49
CA GLY A 32 2.27 -4.33 0.69
C GLY A 32 3.19 -5.52 0.40
N LEU A 33 3.97 -5.89 1.41
CA LEU A 33 4.74 -7.14 1.42
C LEU A 33 3.86 -8.31 1.85
N PHE A 34 4.01 -9.44 1.18
CA PHE A 34 3.56 -10.72 1.73
C PHE A 34 4.44 -11.08 2.92
N GLN A 35 3.79 -11.42 4.04
CA GLN A 35 4.43 -11.78 5.30
C GLN A 35 3.99 -13.17 5.77
N GLY A 36 4.60 -13.67 6.85
CA GLY A 36 4.25 -14.95 7.46
C GLY A 36 4.89 -16.15 6.74
N MET A 37 4.09 -17.03 6.15
CA MET A 37 4.55 -18.29 5.55
C MET A 37 5.58 -18.07 4.45
N LYS A 38 6.52 -19.00 4.32
CA LYS A 38 7.63 -18.93 3.37
C LYS A 38 7.14 -18.77 1.91
N GLU A 39 6.12 -19.51 1.55
CA GLU A 39 5.52 -19.51 0.21
C GLU A 39 4.97 -18.13 -0.16
N LEU A 40 4.38 -17.44 0.81
CA LEU A 40 3.89 -16.06 0.63
C LEU A 40 5.07 -15.09 0.50
N ARG A 41 6.05 -15.17 1.40
CA ARG A 41 7.24 -14.29 1.35
C ARG A 41 8.03 -14.43 0.04
N GLN A 42 8.03 -15.62 -0.57
CA GLN A 42 8.67 -15.84 -1.87
C GLN A 42 8.01 -15.05 -3.00
N ARG A 43 6.70 -14.71 -2.90
CA ARG A 43 6.00 -13.88 -3.89
C ARG A 43 6.57 -12.46 -3.97
N ASN A 44 7.20 -11.95 -2.91
CA ASN A 44 7.83 -10.63 -2.92
C ASN A 44 9.01 -10.53 -3.90
N TRP A 45 9.60 -11.66 -4.30
CA TRP A 45 10.72 -11.72 -5.23
C TRP A 45 10.29 -11.85 -6.69
N ALA A 46 9.02 -12.13 -6.92
CA ALA A 46 8.46 -12.15 -8.27
C ALA A 46 8.29 -10.72 -8.81
N ALA A 47 8.48 -10.53 -10.10
CA ALA A 47 8.15 -9.27 -10.75
C ALA A 47 6.65 -8.96 -10.56
N PRO A 48 6.26 -7.68 -10.44
CA PRO A 48 4.87 -7.30 -10.45
C PRO A 48 4.15 -7.88 -11.69
N PRO A 49 2.89 -8.32 -11.57
CA PRO A 49 2.15 -8.88 -12.71
C PRO A 49 1.64 -7.79 -13.68
N PHE A 50 2.21 -6.60 -13.61
CA PHE A 50 1.94 -5.45 -14.46
C PHE A 50 3.24 -4.64 -14.63
N ASP A 51 3.29 -3.80 -15.66
CA ASP A 51 4.39 -2.85 -15.84
C ASP A 51 4.27 -1.70 -14.82
N PRO A 52 5.22 -1.54 -13.86
CA PRO A 52 5.19 -0.45 -12.89
C PRO A 52 5.21 0.94 -13.52
N SER A 53 5.87 1.13 -14.66
CA SER A 53 5.93 2.41 -15.37
C SER A 53 4.57 2.85 -15.94
N SER A 54 3.62 1.91 -16.08
CA SER A 54 2.27 2.20 -16.55
C SER A 54 1.33 2.74 -15.47
N LEU A 55 1.75 2.74 -14.20
CA LEU A 55 0.94 3.27 -13.12
C LEU A 55 0.89 4.80 -13.15
N SER A 56 -0.32 5.33 -13.09
CA SER A 56 -0.55 6.78 -13.01
C SER A 56 -0.40 7.31 -11.58
N ARG A 57 -0.81 6.54 -10.57
CA ARG A 57 -0.79 6.89 -9.13
C ARG A 57 -0.74 5.65 -8.25
N VAL A 58 -0.21 5.84 -7.04
CA VAL A 58 -0.37 4.92 -5.92
C VAL A 58 -1.09 5.66 -4.79
N LEU A 59 -2.08 5.02 -4.18
CA LEU A 59 -2.77 5.50 -2.99
C LEU A 59 -2.45 4.55 -1.85
N LEU A 60 -2.09 5.08 -0.68
CA LEU A 60 -1.68 4.28 0.46
C LEU A 60 -2.66 4.51 1.61
N THR A 61 -3.25 3.44 2.13
CA THR A 61 -4.18 3.50 3.26
C THR A 61 -3.45 3.79 4.57
N HIS A 62 -2.36 3.10 4.84
CA HIS A 62 -1.55 3.27 6.06
C HIS A 62 -0.14 2.68 5.92
N ALA A 63 0.68 2.84 6.96
CA ALA A 63 2.12 2.58 6.88
C ALA A 63 2.56 1.16 7.23
N HIS A 64 1.67 0.23 7.61
CA HIS A 64 2.09 -1.16 7.88
C HIS A 64 2.74 -1.79 6.64
N LEU A 65 3.74 -2.65 6.86
CA LEU A 65 4.54 -3.22 5.77
C LEU A 65 3.74 -4.14 4.83
N ASP A 66 2.66 -4.73 5.29
CA ASP A 66 1.74 -5.50 4.43
C ASP A 66 0.82 -4.63 3.57
N HIS A 67 0.90 -3.29 3.72
CA HIS A 67 0.24 -2.28 2.88
C HIS A 67 1.22 -1.37 2.15
N SER A 68 2.41 -1.10 2.70
CA SER A 68 3.39 -0.14 2.18
C SER A 68 4.73 -0.76 1.76
N GLY A 69 5.08 -1.91 2.35
CA GLY A 69 6.45 -2.42 2.36
C GLY A 69 7.01 -2.86 1.00
N TYR A 70 6.19 -3.00 -0.04
CA TYR A 70 6.66 -3.31 -1.39
C TYR A 70 6.92 -2.04 -2.24
N LEU A 71 6.59 -0.85 -1.73
CA LEU A 71 6.82 0.43 -2.43
C LEU A 71 8.27 0.63 -2.89
N PRO A 72 9.32 0.31 -2.08
CA PRO A 72 10.71 0.44 -2.54
C PRO A 72 11.03 -0.47 -3.73
N VAL A 73 10.47 -1.69 -3.75
CA VAL A 73 10.63 -2.62 -4.88
C VAL A 73 9.88 -2.11 -6.11
N LEU A 74 8.66 -1.60 -5.95
CA LEU A 74 7.87 -1.02 -7.03
C LEU A 74 8.60 0.15 -7.69
N TYR A 75 9.15 1.06 -6.87
CA TYR A 75 9.96 2.20 -7.34
C TYR A 75 11.20 1.73 -8.11
N ARG A 76 11.96 0.80 -7.56
CA ARG A 76 13.14 0.22 -8.21
C ARG A 76 12.80 -0.53 -9.51
N SER A 77 11.58 -1.05 -9.60
CA SER A 77 11.08 -1.75 -10.81
C SER A 77 10.55 -0.82 -11.90
N GLY A 78 10.69 0.50 -11.74
CA GLY A 78 10.38 1.48 -12.80
C GLY A 78 9.17 2.38 -12.54
N TYR A 79 8.52 2.29 -11.39
CA TYR A 79 7.51 3.28 -11.01
C TYR A 79 8.18 4.61 -10.63
N ASP A 80 7.86 5.70 -11.33
CA ASP A 80 8.42 7.04 -11.08
C ASP A 80 7.33 8.08 -10.69
N GLY A 81 6.10 7.62 -10.47
CA GLY A 81 4.98 8.50 -10.11
C GLY A 81 4.98 8.91 -8.64
N ARG A 82 3.94 9.69 -8.27
CA ARG A 82 3.72 10.13 -6.90
C ARG A 82 2.81 9.16 -6.15
N ILE A 83 3.07 8.99 -4.87
CA ILE A 83 2.29 8.20 -3.92
C ILE A 83 1.50 9.18 -3.07
N LEU A 84 0.21 8.97 -2.88
CA LEU A 84 -0.63 9.78 -1.99
C LEU A 84 -0.91 9.00 -0.70
N ALA A 85 -0.71 9.65 0.43
CA ALA A 85 -1.01 9.14 1.76
C ALA A 85 -1.38 10.30 2.69
N THR A 86 -1.95 10.03 3.86
CA THR A 86 -2.06 11.08 4.88
C THR A 86 -0.67 11.54 5.34
N ALA A 87 -0.55 12.76 5.86
CA ALA A 87 0.74 13.27 6.34
C ALA A 87 1.37 12.36 7.39
N ALA A 88 0.58 11.86 8.35
CA ALA A 88 1.09 10.97 9.39
C ALA A 88 1.50 9.59 8.84
N THR A 89 0.78 9.04 7.85
CA THR A 89 1.19 7.81 7.14
C THR A 89 2.51 8.02 6.42
N ARG A 90 2.71 9.15 5.73
CA ARG A 90 4.00 9.50 5.11
C ARG A 90 5.13 9.52 6.13
N ASP A 91 4.90 10.18 7.26
CA ASP A 91 5.93 10.34 8.31
C ASP A 91 6.29 8.97 8.92
N LEU A 92 5.30 8.10 9.15
CA LEU A 92 5.55 6.71 9.59
C LEU A 92 6.28 5.89 8.52
N CYS A 93 5.94 6.03 7.24
CA CYS A 93 6.69 5.39 6.14
C CYS A 93 8.16 5.82 6.15
N GLY A 94 8.44 7.08 6.53
CA GLY A 94 9.80 7.62 6.70
C GLY A 94 10.62 6.90 7.76
N ILE A 95 9.97 6.20 8.67
CA ILE A 95 10.61 5.38 9.70
C ILE A 95 10.64 3.91 9.26
N VAL A 96 9.48 3.34 8.93
CA VAL A 96 9.35 1.88 8.77
C VAL A 96 9.95 1.34 7.49
N LEU A 97 9.95 2.10 6.38
CA LEU A 97 10.50 1.61 5.12
C LEU A 97 12.03 1.56 5.13
N PRO A 98 12.76 2.61 5.59
CA PRO A 98 14.21 2.52 5.76
C PRO A 98 14.63 1.45 6.77
N ASP A 99 13.96 1.36 7.93
CA ASP A 99 14.24 0.36 8.95
C ASP A 99 14.07 -1.06 8.42
N SER A 100 12.98 -1.33 7.71
CA SER A 100 12.76 -2.62 7.06
C SER A 100 13.85 -2.95 6.03
N GLY A 101 14.33 -1.97 5.26
CA GLY A 101 15.45 -2.15 4.34
C GLY A 101 16.75 -2.49 5.08
N HIS A 102 17.05 -1.75 6.14
CA HIS A 102 18.20 -2.00 7.01
C HIS A 102 18.21 -3.42 7.59
N LEU A 103 17.08 -3.86 8.15
CA LEU A 103 16.96 -5.23 8.70
C LEU A 103 17.19 -6.30 7.62
N GLN A 104 16.68 -6.10 6.41
CA GLN A 104 16.90 -7.03 5.29
C GLN A 104 18.37 -7.06 4.86
N GLU A 105 19.09 -5.93 4.90
CA GLU A 105 20.53 -5.89 4.62
C GLU A 105 21.32 -6.62 5.71
N GLU A 106 20.95 -6.47 7.00
CA GLU A 106 21.57 -7.22 8.11
C GLU A 106 21.36 -8.73 7.95
N ASP A 107 20.12 -9.14 7.63
CA ASP A 107 19.79 -10.55 7.39
C ASP A 107 20.60 -11.14 6.23
N ALA A 108 20.73 -10.40 5.13
CA ALA A 108 21.54 -10.82 3.99
C ALA A 108 23.04 -10.92 4.35
N ARG A 109 23.57 -9.93 5.08
CA ARG A 109 24.96 -9.98 5.59
C ARG A 109 25.18 -11.17 6.51
N PHE A 110 24.24 -11.43 7.42
CA PHE A 110 24.32 -12.58 8.33
C PHE A 110 24.28 -13.92 7.56
N ALA A 111 23.35 -14.06 6.61
CA ALA A 111 23.22 -15.26 5.79
C ALA A 111 24.50 -15.55 4.97
N ASN A 112 25.12 -14.50 4.41
CA ASN A 112 26.38 -14.61 3.68
C ASN A 112 27.54 -15.03 4.59
N ARG A 113 27.65 -14.45 5.80
CA ARG A 113 28.70 -14.84 6.76
C ARG A 113 28.59 -16.29 7.23
N LYS A 114 27.37 -16.79 7.36
CA LYS A 114 27.10 -18.15 7.85
C LYS A 114 27.01 -19.18 6.72
N GLY A 115 26.90 -18.76 5.47
CA GLY A 115 26.88 -19.65 4.30
C GLY A 115 25.64 -20.54 4.18
N PHE A 116 24.51 -20.20 4.84
CA PHE A 116 23.31 -21.04 4.80
C PHE A 116 22.32 -20.63 3.71
N SER A 117 22.53 -19.50 3.03
CA SER A 117 21.66 -19.06 1.95
C SER A 117 21.79 -19.97 0.73
N ARG A 118 20.66 -20.27 0.08
CA ARG A 118 20.63 -20.92 -1.24
C ARG A 118 21.12 -20.01 -2.36
N HIS A 119 21.07 -18.69 -2.16
CA HIS A 119 21.54 -17.68 -3.10
C HIS A 119 22.89 -17.16 -2.66
N GLN A 120 23.85 -17.07 -3.57
CA GLN A 120 25.20 -16.61 -3.29
C GLN A 120 25.59 -15.49 -4.26
N PRO A 121 25.66 -14.25 -3.79
CA PRO A 121 25.35 -13.83 -2.42
C PRO A 121 23.86 -13.79 -2.11
N ALA A 122 23.48 -13.90 -0.82
CA ALA A 122 22.17 -13.48 -0.37
C ALA A 122 22.03 -11.96 -0.51
N LEU A 123 20.91 -11.50 -1.03
CA LEU A 123 20.63 -10.09 -1.25
C LEU A 123 19.38 -9.68 -0.45
N PRO A 124 19.28 -8.42 -0.01
CA PRO A 124 18.04 -7.89 0.51
C PRO A 124 17.02 -7.71 -0.62
N LEU A 125 15.75 -7.78 -0.33
CA LEU A 125 14.70 -7.48 -1.29
C LEU A 125 14.77 -6.00 -1.73
N TYR A 126 15.07 -5.10 -0.78
CA TYR A 126 15.43 -3.71 -1.00
C TYR A 126 16.32 -3.22 0.14
N THR A 127 17.04 -2.12 -0.08
CA THR A 127 17.98 -1.54 0.88
C THR A 127 17.33 -0.44 1.72
N GLU A 128 18.01 -0.03 2.80
CA GLU A 128 17.65 1.17 3.57
C GLU A 128 17.52 2.40 2.66
N GLU A 129 18.45 2.57 1.74
CA GLU A 129 18.48 3.68 0.78
C GLU A 129 17.28 3.65 -0.19
N ASP A 130 16.87 2.47 -0.66
CA ASP A 130 15.66 2.32 -1.47
C ASP A 130 14.42 2.77 -0.68
N GLY A 131 14.36 2.42 0.62
CA GLY A 131 13.32 2.88 1.53
C GLY A 131 13.28 4.41 1.66
N ARG A 132 14.44 5.05 1.85
CA ARG A 132 14.54 6.52 1.93
C ARG A 132 14.07 7.20 0.64
N LYS A 133 14.53 6.72 -0.50
CA LYS A 133 14.18 7.30 -1.82
C LYS A 133 12.68 7.27 -2.12
N VAL A 134 12.01 6.18 -1.80
CA VAL A 134 10.58 6.08 -2.08
C VAL A 134 9.74 7.00 -1.19
N VAL A 135 10.18 7.26 0.05
CA VAL A 135 9.49 8.20 0.96
C VAL A 135 9.42 9.61 0.39
N GLU A 136 10.44 10.07 -0.33
CA GLU A 136 10.46 11.37 -1.02
C GLU A 136 9.38 11.50 -2.11
N ARG A 137 8.82 10.38 -2.54
CA ARG A 137 7.73 10.33 -3.53
C ARG A 137 6.34 10.35 -2.90
N ILE A 138 6.24 10.34 -1.56
CA ILE A 138 4.96 10.34 -0.86
C ILE A 138 4.51 11.78 -0.60
N ASP A 139 3.38 12.16 -1.20
CA ASP A 139 2.69 13.43 -0.95
C ASP A 139 1.68 13.25 0.16
N GLY A 140 1.68 14.19 1.13
CA GLY A 140 0.66 14.26 2.16
C GLY A 140 -0.67 14.79 1.64
N ILE A 141 -1.77 14.16 2.05
CA ILE A 141 -3.13 14.62 1.79
C ILE A 141 -3.89 14.74 3.12
N GLY A 142 -4.84 15.67 3.21
CA GLY A 142 -5.74 15.81 4.36
C GLY A 142 -6.83 14.75 4.36
N PHE A 143 -7.45 14.54 5.54
CA PHE A 143 -8.71 13.83 5.63
C PHE A 143 -9.84 14.68 5.08
N ASP A 144 -10.88 14.05 4.56
CA ASP A 144 -12.13 14.66 4.07
C ASP A 144 -11.99 15.65 2.91
N GLU A 145 -10.83 15.68 2.29
CA GLU A 145 -10.55 16.52 1.13
C GLU A 145 -10.64 15.69 -0.16
N PRO A 146 -11.72 15.82 -0.97
CA PRO A 146 -11.79 15.17 -2.26
C PRO A 146 -10.70 15.70 -3.19
N ARG A 147 -9.90 14.81 -3.79
CA ARG A 147 -8.83 15.19 -4.71
C ARG A 147 -8.91 14.38 -5.98
N GLU A 148 -8.97 15.04 -7.11
CA GLU A 148 -8.81 14.37 -8.40
C GLU A 148 -7.35 13.91 -8.53
N ILE A 149 -7.17 12.59 -8.66
CA ILE A 149 -5.85 11.95 -8.69
C ILE A 149 -5.37 11.63 -10.10
N VAL A 150 -6.31 11.34 -10.98
CA VAL A 150 -6.18 11.24 -12.43
C VAL A 150 -7.51 11.65 -13.05
N PRO A 151 -7.59 11.98 -14.33
CA PRO A 151 -8.85 12.38 -14.97
C PRO A 151 -9.98 11.40 -14.70
N GLY A 152 -11.10 11.89 -14.18
CA GLY A 152 -12.30 11.11 -13.86
C GLY A 152 -12.20 10.23 -12.61
N VAL A 153 -11.09 10.28 -11.85
CA VAL A 153 -10.92 9.53 -10.60
C VAL A 153 -10.61 10.48 -9.45
N THR A 154 -11.50 10.55 -8.48
CA THR A 154 -11.36 11.36 -7.27
C THR A 154 -11.18 10.44 -6.07
N ALA A 155 -10.20 10.71 -5.21
CA ALA A 155 -9.98 10.02 -3.94
C ALA A 155 -10.27 10.93 -2.75
N THR A 156 -10.89 10.38 -1.72
CA THR A 156 -11.10 11.03 -0.41
C THR A 156 -10.62 10.08 0.68
N TYR A 157 -9.78 10.58 1.58
CA TYR A 157 -9.24 9.82 2.71
C TYR A 157 -10.11 10.06 3.94
N ARG A 158 -10.60 8.98 4.57
CA ARG A 158 -11.43 8.99 5.78
C ARG A 158 -10.68 8.32 6.91
N ALA A 159 -10.82 8.81 8.14
CA ALA A 159 -10.13 8.21 9.27
C ALA A 159 -10.53 6.73 9.47
N ALA A 160 -9.55 5.84 9.50
CA ALA A 160 -9.75 4.40 9.74
C ALA A 160 -9.56 4.00 11.20
N GLY A 161 -8.95 4.85 12.03
CA GLY A 161 -8.80 4.62 13.47
C GLY A 161 -7.86 3.48 13.86
N HIS A 162 -6.98 3.02 12.95
CA HIS A 162 -6.14 1.86 13.16
C HIS A 162 -4.76 2.22 13.74
N ILE A 163 -3.98 3.00 13.00
CA ILE A 163 -2.73 3.63 13.46
C ILE A 163 -2.74 5.11 13.07
N LEU A 164 -1.74 5.87 13.49
CA LEU A 164 -1.61 7.28 13.12
C LEU A 164 -1.64 7.42 11.59
N GLY A 165 -2.56 8.27 11.11
CA GLY A 165 -2.72 8.53 9.70
C GLY A 165 -3.47 7.46 8.90
N ALA A 166 -3.83 6.32 9.49
CA ALA A 166 -4.56 5.28 8.79
C ALA A 166 -5.90 5.78 8.25
N ALA A 167 -6.15 5.47 6.98
CA ALA A 167 -7.32 5.95 6.27
C ALA A 167 -8.03 4.82 5.50
N MET A 168 -9.34 4.92 5.47
CA MET A 168 -10.16 4.35 4.40
C MET A 168 -10.02 5.25 3.17
N ILE A 169 -10.03 4.70 1.97
CA ILE A 169 -9.96 5.48 0.73
C ILE A 169 -11.25 5.30 -0.06
N GLU A 170 -12.03 6.36 -0.15
CA GLU A 170 -13.20 6.45 -1.02
C GLU A 170 -12.73 6.89 -2.42
N VAL A 171 -12.95 6.05 -3.41
CA VAL A 171 -12.60 6.33 -4.81
C VAL A 171 -13.88 6.51 -5.63
N ARG A 172 -14.05 7.68 -6.23
CA ARG A 172 -15.16 8.02 -7.13
C ARG A 172 -14.67 7.97 -8.57
N LEU A 173 -15.37 7.18 -9.37
CA LEU A 173 -15.10 7.01 -10.80
C LEU A 173 -16.21 7.66 -11.60
N ARG A 174 -15.87 8.67 -12.40
CA ARG A 174 -16.80 9.32 -13.31
C ARG A 174 -16.57 8.86 -14.73
N SER A 175 -17.64 8.50 -15.41
CA SER A 175 -17.67 8.19 -16.84
C SER A 175 -18.95 8.68 -17.47
N GLY A 176 -19.09 8.62 -18.78
CA GLY A 176 -20.32 9.02 -19.49
C GLY A 176 -21.59 8.26 -19.06
N GLY A 177 -21.46 7.15 -18.33
CA GLY A 177 -22.56 6.37 -17.74
C GLY A 177 -22.93 6.71 -16.31
N GLY A 178 -22.33 7.75 -15.70
CA GLY A 178 -22.57 8.15 -14.31
C GLY A 178 -21.34 8.05 -13.40
N GLU A 179 -21.60 8.01 -12.11
CA GLU A 179 -20.56 7.92 -11.07
C GLU A 179 -20.66 6.55 -10.36
N LYS A 180 -19.51 5.96 -10.03
CA LYS A 180 -19.39 4.77 -9.20
C LYS A 180 -18.45 5.06 -8.03
N VAL A 181 -18.81 4.55 -6.85
CA VAL A 181 -18.04 4.72 -5.61
C VAL A 181 -17.51 3.38 -5.14
N ILE A 182 -16.18 3.30 -4.99
CA ILE A 182 -15.50 2.14 -4.41
C ILE A 182 -14.85 2.59 -3.10
N LEU A 183 -15.11 1.88 -2.01
CA LEU A 183 -14.48 2.15 -0.73
C LEU A 183 -13.49 1.02 -0.38
N PHE A 184 -12.24 1.41 -0.18
CA PHE A 184 -11.18 0.54 0.33
C PHE A 184 -11.03 0.83 1.83
N SER A 185 -11.32 -0.16 2.68
CA SER A 185 -11.28 0.05 4.12
C SER A 185 -9.87 0.21 4.68
N GLY A 186 -8.86 -0.36 4.01
CA GLY A 186 -7.61 -0.65 4.70
C GLY A 186 -7.89 -1.41 5.99
N ASP A 187 -6.98 -1.39 6.94
CA ASP A 187 -7.18 -1.94 8.26
C ASP A 187 -8.04 -1.00 9.11
N LEU A 188 -9.18 -1.49 9.56
CA LEU A 188 -10.06 -0.74 10.45
C LEU A 188 -9.61 -0.89 11.90
N GLY A 189 -9.54 0.24 12.60
CA GLY A 189 -9.32 0.28 14.03
C GLY A 189 -10.60 0.10 14.85
N ARG A 190 -10.47 0.26 16.13
CA ARG A 190 -11.59 0.22 17.09
C ARG A 190 -11.86 1.60 17.67
N PRO A 191 -13.10 1.92 18.03
CA PRO A 191 -13.43 3.17 18.71
C PRO A 191 -12.71 3.33 20.05
N SER A 192 -12.60 4.57 20.49
CA SER A 192 -12.08 4.96 21.82
C SER A 192 -10.61 4.60 22.06
N GLN A 193 -9.78 4.68 21.02
CA GLN A 193 -8.33 4.59 21.18
C GLN A 193 -7.75 5.95 21.65
N PRO A 194 -6.77 5.95 22.58
CA PRO A 194 -6.28 7.20 23.18
C PRO A 194 -5.59 8.17 22.21
N ILE A 195 -4.98 7.66 21.12
CA ILE A 195 -4.03 8.42 20.31
C ILE A 195 -4.53 8.66 18.88
N VAL A 196 -5.35 7.76 18.36
CA VAL A 196 -5.86 7.85 16.99
C VAL A 196 -7.33 8.26 17.00
N PRO A 197 -7.82 8.99 16.00
CA PRO A 197 -9.24 9.30 15.89
C PRO A 197 -10.04 8.01 15.76
N ASP A 198 -11.29 8.04 16.21
CA ASP A 198 -12.21 6.94 15.96
C ASP A 198 -12.40 6.71 14.45
N PRO A 199 -12.61 5.47 14.00
CA PRO A 199 -12.94 5.22 12.61
C PRO A 199 -14.23 5.94 12.23
N GLU A 200 -14.21 6.61 11.10
CA GLU A 200 -15.40 7.25 10.55
C GLU A 200 -16.43 6.21 10.12
N ARG A 201 -17.69 6.64 10.08
CA ARG A 201 -18.76 5.82 9.52
C ARG A 201 -18.54 5.63 8.02
N LEU A 202 -18.73 4.40 7.55
CA LEU A 202 -18.64 4.11 6.12
C LEU A 202 -19.65 4.95 5.35
N THR A 203 -19.18 5.59 4.29
CA THR A 203 -20.04 6.30 3.34
C THR A 203 -20.76 5.29 2.45
N PRO A 204 -21.97 5.61 1.96
CA PRO A 204 -22.63 4.78 0.95
C PRO A 204 -21.71 4.60 -0.27
N CYS A 205 -21.52 3.36 -0.71
CA CYS A 205 -20.68 3.02 -1.85
C CYS A 205 -21.33 1.92 -2.69
N ASP A 206 -20.94 1.83 -3.96
CA ASP A 206 -21.38 0.74 -4.84
C ASP A 206 -20.62 -0.56 -4.53
N HIS A 207 -19.34 -0.42 -4.16
CA HIS A 207 -18.46 -1.56 -3.85
C HIS A 207 -17.64 -1.26 -2.60
N LEU A 208 -17.58 -2.23 -1.68
CA LEU A 208 -16.76 -2.18 -0.48
C LEU A 208 -15.70 -3.29 -0.54
N LEU A 209 -14.42 -2.90 -0.45
CA LEU A 209 -13.32 -3.80 -0.17
C LEU A 209 -13.02 -3.71 1.31
N LEU A 210 -13.45 -4.73 2.05
CA LEU A 210 -13.30 -4.78 3.49
C LEU A 210 -12.14 -5.71 3.85
N GLU A 211 -11.12 -5.14 4.48
CA GLU A 211 -10.05 -5.88 5.14
C GLU A 211 -10.38 -6.05 6.61
N ILE A 212 -10.36 -7.27 7.09
CA ILE A 212 -10.67 -7.59 8.50
C ILE A 212 -9.42 -7.67 9.38
N GLY A 213 -8.24 -7.38 8.80
CA GLY A 213 -6.97 -7.41 9.51
C GLY A 213 -6.61 -8.79 10.07
N ARG A 214 -5.66 -8.83 10.99
CA ARG A 214 -5.39 -10.05 11.78
C ARG A 214 -6.47 -10.18 12.83
N ALA A 215 -7.43 -11.08 12.63
CA ALA A 215 -8.25 -11.55 13.70
C ALA A 215 -7.33 -12.21 14.75
N HIS A 216 -7.20 -11.60 15.93
CA HIS A 216 -6.62 -12.29 17.06
C HIS A 216 -7.64 -13.36 17.48
N VAL A 217 -7.37 -14.61 17.09
CA VAL A 217 -8.04 -15.79 17.58
C VAL A 217 -7.42 -16.16 18.92
#